data_9e4dcfc9d1ccd97db63f891201c7c39e
#
_entry.id   9e4dcfc9d1ccd97db63f891201c7c39e
#
_cell.length_a   1.000
_cell.length_b   1.000
_cell.length_c   1.000
_cell.angle_alpha   90.00
_cell.angle_beta   90.00
_cell.angle_gamma   90.00
#
_symmetry.space_group_name_H-M   'P 1'
#
loop_
_entity.id
_entity.type
_entity.pdbx_description
1 polymer ?
#
loop_
_entity_poly.entity_id
_entity_poly.type
_entity_poly.pdbx_seq_one_letter_code
_entity_poly.pdbx_strand_id
1 'polypeptide(L)'
;MILADPKTHDEWLSARCAGIGGSDAACVLGMNKYKTNVQLWKEKTGITVHKDISDKPAVAYGKQAEFHLRELFALDFPQYDIEYHEYRMYANDKYPFIFATLDGELTDESGKKGILEIKTTTIQNSSQWDEWDGGVPQNYYIQVLHQMLATGWN
;
A
#
# COMPACT_ATOMS: atom_id res chain seq x y z
N MET A 1 6.89 -14.55 0.93
CA MET A 1 7.59 -14.67 2.27
C MET A 1 7.68 -13.32 2.97
N ILE A 2 7.91 -13.32 4.30
CA ILE A 2 8.28 -12.08 5.00
C ILE A 2 9.71 -11.72 4.57
N LEU A 3 9.88 -10.52 4.00
CA LEU A 3 11.18 -9.99 3.58
C LEU A 3 11.93 -9.35 4.74
N ALA A 4 11.22 -8.52 5.50
CA ALA A 4 11.76 -7.76 6.62
C ALA A 4 10.63 -7.41 7.60
N ASP A 5 11.00 -7.18 8.86
CA ASP A 5 10.09 -6.71 9.91
C ASP A 5 10.77 -5.57 10.68
N PRO A 6 10.99 -4.40 10.03
CA PRO A 6 11.58 -3.22 10.65
C PRO A 6 10.83 -2.80 11.91
N LYS A 7 11.53 -2.20 12.87
CA LYS A 7 10.92 -1.80 14.15
C LYS A 7 10.70 -0.28 14.23
N THR A 8 11.28 0.45 13.29
CA THR A 8 11.17 1.90 13.23
C THR A 8 10.82 2.36 11.81
N HIS A 9 10.24 3.55 11.72
CA HIS A 9 9.93 4.20 10.44
C HIS A 9 11.18 4.39 9.57
N ASP A 10 12.32 4.75 10.17
CA ASP A 10 13.56 5.00 9.43
C ASP A 10 14.15 3.71 8.87
N GLU A 11 14.11 2.61 9.63
CA GLU A 11 14.51 1.29 9.14
C GLU A 11 13.62 0.85 7.96
N TRP A 12 12.30 1.07 8.07
CA TRP A 12 11.36 0.76 7.01
C TRP A 12 11.60 1.61 5.75
N LEU A 13 11.82 2.92 5.88
CA LEU A 13 12.17 3.79 4.76
C LEU A 13 13.45 3.32 4.06
N SER A 14 14.47 2.94 4.83
CA SER A 14 15.72 2.40 4.30
C SER A 14 15.49 1.10 3.53
N ALA A 15 14.74 0.15 4.11
CA ALA A 15 14.43 -1.12 3.47
C ALA A 15 13.64 -0.94 2.16
N ARG A 16 12.75 0.05 2.10
CA ARG A 16 11.97 0.38 0.89
C ARG A 16 12.81 0.82 -0.31
N CYS A 17 14.04 1.29 -0.09
CA CYS A 17 14.92 1.68 -1.20
C CYS A 17 15.41 0.46 -2.02
N ALA A 18 15.40 -0.73 -1.44
CA ALA A 18 15.93 -1.94 -2.07
C ALA A 18 15.04 -2.52 -3.20
N GLY A 19 13.83 -2.00 -3.42
CA GLY A 19 12.94 -2.52 -4.46
C GLY A 19 11.71 -1.68 -4.70
N ILE A 20 10.67 -2.28 -5.27
CA ILE A 20 9.42 -1.65 -5.68
C ILE A 20 8.32 -2.06 -4.70
N GLY A 21 7.74 -1.08 -4.01
CA GLY A 21 6.60 -1.29 -3.12
C GLY A 21 5.25 -1.10 -3.84
N GLY A 22 4.16 -1.46 -3.18
CA GLY A 22 2.81 -1.35 -3.75
C GLY A 22 2.47 0.05 -4.25
N SER A 23 2.78 1.09 -3.45
CA SER A 23 2.55 2.49 -3.84
C SER A 23 3.44 2.98 -4.99
N ASP A 24 4.53 2.28 -5.32
CA ASP A 24 5.43 2.60 -6.42
C ASP A 24 4.95 2.00 -7.76
N ALA A 25 4.13 0.95 -7.72
CA ALA A 25 3.75 0.16 -8.89
C ALA A 25 3.10 1.01 -10.00
N ALA A 26 2.18 1.90 -9.64
CA ALA A 26 1.56 2.81 -10.59
C ALA A 26 2.56 3.79 -11.22
N CYS A 27 3.62 4.20 -10.48
CA CYS A 27 4.70 5.02 -11.05
C CYS A 27 5.51 4.26 -12.10
N VAL A 28 5.83 2.99 -11.83
CA VAL A 28 6.57 2.13 -12.78
C VAL A 28 5.83 2.02 -14.10
N LEU A 29 4.50 1.88 -14.05
CA LEU A 29 3.63 1.76 -15.23
C LEU A 29 3.27 3.12 -15.87
N GLY A 30 3.76 4.24 -15.34
CA GLY A 30 3.41 5.58 -15.86
C GLY A 30 1.96 6.00 -15.56
N MET A 31 1.29 5.36 -14.62
CA MET A 31 -0.12 5.58 -14.26
C MET A 31 -0.32 6.35 -12.95
N ASN A 32 0.75 6.87 -12.36
CA ASN A 32 0.66 7.69 -11.16
C ASN A 32 0.52 9.17 -11.53
N LYS A 33 -0.52 9.83 -10.99
CA LYS A 33 -0.81 11.26 -11.25
C LYS A 33 0.19 12.21 -10.58
N TYR A 34 0.89 11.76 -9.55
CA TYR A 34 1.69 12.61 -8.67
C TYR A 34 3.21 12.44 -8.85
N LYS A 35 3.63 11.32 -9.43
CA LYS A 35 5.05 10.98 -9.59
C LYS A 35 5.29 10.19 -10.87
N THR A 36 6.30 10.57 -11.63
CA THR A 36 6.72 9.84 -12.82
C THR A 36 7.66 8.68 -12.48
N ASN A 37 7.81 7.73 -13.41
CA ASN A 37 8.76 6.63 -13.27
C ASN A 37 10.22 7.12 -13.15
N VAL A 38 10.58 8.20 -13.85
CA VAL A 38 11.92 8.81 -13.76
C VAL A 38 12.17 9.42 -12.37
N GLN A 39 11.16 10.08 -11.79
CA GLN A 39 11.26 10.60 -10.42
C GLN A 39 11.41 9.47 -9.41
N LEU A 40 10.62 8.41 -9.53
CA LEU A 40 10.74 7.23 -8.69
C LEU A 40 12.13 6.61 -8.80
N TRP A 41 12.64 6.42 -10.03
CA TRP A 41 13.99 5.90 -10.25
C TRP A 41 15.06 6.74 -9.55
N LYS A 42 15.01 8.07 -9.68
CA LYS A 42 15.96 8.97 -9.01
C LYS A 42 15.93 8.84 -7.49
N GLU A 43 14.73 8.69 -6.90
CA GLU A 43 14.58 8.47 -5.46
C GLU A 43 15.15 7.11 -5.04
N LYS A 44 14.81 6.02 -5.75
CA LYS A 44 15.28 4.68 -5.44
C LYS A 44 16.78 4.49 -5.61
N THR A 45 17.40 5.25 -6.51
CA THR A 45 18.86 5.23 -6.73
C THR A 45 19.63 6.25 -5.89
N GLY A 46 18.94 7.00 -5.02
CA GLY A 46 19.57 8.00 -4.15
C GLY A 46 20.04 9.27 -4.87
N ILE A 47 19.70 9.46 -6.14
CA ILE A 47 20.01 10.69 -6.90
C ILE A 47 19.24 11.89 -6.33
N THR A 48 18.01 11.65 -5.86
CA THR A 48 17.19 12.63 -5.15
C THR A 48 16.70 12.06 -3.84
N VAL A 49 16.60 12.91 -2.81
CA VAL A 49 16.01 12.52 -1.54
C VAL A 49 14.50 12.38 -1.71
N HIS A 50 13.94 11.31 -1.16
CA HIS A 50 12.48 11.15 -1.08
C HIS A 50 11.90 12.31 -0.26
N LYS A 51 10.94 13.02 -0.84
CA LYS A 51 10.24 14.10 -0.13
C LYS A 51 9.27 13.49 0.88
N ASP A 52 9.49 13.74 2.15
CA ASP A 52 8.51 13.41 3.17
C ASP A 52 7.22 14.23 2.93
N ILE A 53 6.10 13.54 2.92
CA ILE A 53 4.76 14.11 2.75
C ILE A 53 3.85 13.81 3.94
N SER A 54 4.39 13.26 5.02
CA SER A 54 3.64 12.87 6.22
C SER A 54 2.90 14.04 6.88
N ASP A 55 3.46 15.26 6.76
CA ASP A 55 2.86 16.49 7.27
C ASP A 55 1.67 17.02 6.46
N LYS A 56 1.41 16.46 5.28
CA LYS A 56 0.23 16.87 4.51
C LYS A 56 -1.05 16.46 5.23
N PRO A 57 -2.03 17.38 5.43
CA PRO A 57 -3.24 17.08 6.20
C PRO A 57 -3.98 15.83 5.75
N ALA A 58 -4.10 15.60 4.44
CA ALA A 58 -4.76 14.43 3.90
C ALA A 58 -4.01 13.12 4.20
N VAL A 59 -2.66 13.15 4.21
CA VAL A 59 -1.83 11.98 4.53
C VAL A 59 -1.89 11.68 6.03
N ALA A 60 -1.75 12.71 6.86
CA ALA A 60 -1.86 12.58 8.31
C ALA A 60 -3.24 12.06 8.74
N TYR A 61 -4.32 12.58 8.12
CA TYR A 61 -5.68 12.10 8.33
C TYR A 61 -5.82 10.63 7.93
N GLY A 62 -5.34 10.26 6.74
CA GLY A 62 -5.40 8.88 6.24
C GLY A 62 -4.75 7.91 7.21
N LYS A 63 -3.53 8.22 7.64
CA LYS A 63 -2.80 7.38 8.59
C LYS A 63 -3.53 7.21 9.94
N GLN A 64 -4.15 8.27 10.46
CA GLN A 64 -4.93 8.17 11.69
C GLN A 64 -6.23 7.39 11.49
N ALA A 65 -6.87 7.52 10.34
CA ALA A 65 -8.14 6.86 10.04
C ALA A 65 -7.97 5.33 9.82
N GLU A 66 -6.80 4.85 9.37
CA GLU A 66 -6.57 3.44 9.06
C GLU A 66 -6.93 2.50 10.22
N PHE A 67 -6.55 2.84 11.45
CA PHE A 67 -6.92 2.04 12.62
C PHE A 67 -8.44 1.91 12.76
N HIS A 68 -9.16 3.01 12.70
CA HIS A 68 -10.62 3.01 12.86
C HIS A 68 -11.34 2.31 11.71
N LEU A 69 -10.81 2.42 10.50
CA LEU A 69 -11.37 1.75 9.33
C LEU A 69 -11.14 0.23 9.38
N ARG A 70 -10.02 -0.24 9.95
CA ARG A 70 -9.81 -1.68 10.22
C ARG A 70 -10.85 -2.20 11.23
N GLU A 71 -11.08 -1.46 12.31
CA GLU A 71 -12.08 -1.82 13.32
C GLU A 71 -13.51 -1.90 12.72
N LEU A 72 -13.88 -0.92 11.88
CA LEU A 72 -15.16 -0.94 11.17
C LEU A 72 -15.25 -2.12 10.21
N PHE A 73 -14.19 -2.41 9.45
CA PHE A 73 -14.16 -3.57 8.58
C PHE A 73 -14.34 -4.88 9.37
N ALA A 74 -13.72 -5.00 10.53
CA ALA A 74 -13.88 -6.18 11.40
C ALA A 74 -15.33 -6.38 11.89
N LEU A 75 -16.06 -5.28 12.11
CA LEU A 75 -17.49 -5.34 12.48
C LEU A 75 -18.36 -5.78 11.30
N ASP A 76 -18.07 -5.29 10.10
CA ASP A 76 -18.86 -5.58 8.90
C ASP A 76 -18.55 -6.97 8.33
N PHE A 77 -17.34 -7.49 8.55
CA PHE A 77 -16.84 -8.75 7.99
C PHE A 77 -16.25 -9.67 9.06
N PRO A 78 -17.05 -10.11 10.07
CA PRO A 78 -16.57 -10.87 11.22
C PRO A 78 -16.03 -12.27 10.87
N GLN A 79 -16.21 -12.74 9.63
CA GLN A 79 -15.65 -13.99 9.12
C GLN A 79 -14.15 -13.93 8.83
N TYR A 80 -13.54 -12.74 8.89
CA TYR A 80 -12.10 -12.55 8.71
C TYR A 80 -11.43 -12.21 10.03
N ASP A 81 -10.36 -12.92 10.34
CA ASP A 81 -9.38 -12.46 11.33
C ASP A 81 -8.45 -11.43 10.69
N ILE A 82 -8.19 -10.32 11.39
CA ILE A 82 -7.42 -9.19 10.87
C ILE A 82 -6.19 -8.98 11.74
N GLU A 83 -5.02 -9.13 11.14
CA GLU A 83 -3.74 -8.77 11.76
C GLU A 83 -3.16 -7.52 11.11
N TYR A 84 -2.49 -6.68 11.90
CA TYR A 84 -1.78 -5.50 11.42
C TYR A 84 -0.36 -5.45 11.94
N HIS A 85 0.59 -5.20 11.03
CA HIS A 85 2.01 -5.09 11.33
C HIS A 85 2.57 -3.85 10.63
N GLU A 86 2.81 -2.78 11.40
CA GLU A 86 3.05 -1.43 10.87
C GLU A 86 4.16 -1.35 9.80
N TYR A 87 5.25 -2.10 9.97
CA TYR A 87 6.41 -2.03 9.07
C TYR A 87 6.77 -3.36 8.42
N ARG A 88 5.98 -4.40 8.62
CA ARG A 88 6.27 -5.71 8.03
C ARG A 88 6.19 -5.65 6.52
N MET A 89 7.22 -6.20 5.89
CA MET A 89 7.35 -6.24 4.44
C MET A 89 7.28 -7.68 3.95
N TYR A 90 6.43 -7.91 2.96
CA TYR A 90 6.31 -9.18 2.23
C TYR A 90 6.97 -9.04 0.88
N ALA A 91 7.66 -10.08 0.41
CA ALA A 91 8.24 -10.10 -0.92
C ALA A 91 7.88 -11.39 -1.67
N ASN A 92 7.88 -11.28 -2.98
CA ASN A 92 7.74 -12.39 -3.88
C ASN A 92 9.01 -13.26 -3.85
N ASP A 93 8.86 -14.58 -3.73
CA ASP A 93 9.99 -15.51 -3.65
C ASP A 93 10.80 -15.52 -4.95
N LYS A 94 10.15 -15.40 -6.10
CA LYS A 94 10.79 -15.37 -7.40
C LYS A 94 11.37 -14.01 -7.76
N TYR A 95 10.73 -12.93 -7.26
CA TYR A 95 11.09 -11.54 -7.56
C TYR A 95 11.23 -10.75 -6.26
N PRO A 96 12.32 -10.93 -5.49
CA PRO A 96 12.44 -10.37 -4.14
C PRO A 96 12.49 -8.82 -4.11
N PHE A 97 12.71 -8.16 -5.25
CA PHE A 97 12.60 -6.72 -5.38
C PHE A 97 11.14 -6.22 -5.46
N ILE A 98 10.16 -7.12 -5.62
CA ILE A 98 8.73 -6.83 -5.53
C ILE A 98 8.30 -7.08 -4.10
N PHE A 99 7.94 -6.03 -3.37
CA PHE A 99 7.53 -6.14 -1.98
C PHE A 99 6.27 -5.32 -1.68
N ALA A 100 5.63 -5.62 -0.56
CA ALA A 100 4.47 -4.90 -0.04
C ALA A 100 4.54 -4.75 1.48
N THR A 101 4.02 -3.62 1.99
CA THR A 101 3.54 -3.42 3.35
C THR A 101 2.02 -3.31 3.25
N LEU A 102 1.29 -3.94 4.16
CA LEU A 102 -0.16 -4.06 4.09
C LEU A 102 -0.84 -3.23 5.18
N ASP A 103 -2.00 -2.67 4.88
CA ASP A 103 -2.83 -1.98 5.86
C ASP A 103 -3.59 -2.98 6.76
N GLY A 104 -3.73 -4.23 6.31
CA GLY A 104 -4.23 -5.35 7.09
C GLY A 104 -4.03 -6.68 6.38
N GLU A 105 -3.80 -7.72 7.17
CA GLU A 105 -3.72 -9.11 6.74
C GLU A 105 -5.03 -9.79 7.12
N LEU A 106 -5.73 -10.34 6.15
CA LEU A 106 -6.96 -11.08 6.37
C LEU A 106 -6.68 -12.58 6.43
N THR A 107 -7.38 -13.26 7.32
CA THR A 107 -7.42 -14.74 7.32
C THR A 107 -8.87 -15.16 7.41
N ASP A 108 -9.36 -15.95 6.45
CA ASP A 108 -10.71 -16.52 6.51
C ASP A 108 -10.77 -17.77 7.39
N GLU A 109 -11.97 -18.28 7.64
CA GLU A 109 -12.22 -19.48 8.46
C GLU A 109 -11.51 -20.74 7.93
N SER A 110 -11.14 -20.78 6.65
CA SER A 110 -10.38 -21.88 6.04
C SER A 110 -8.86 -21.71 6.20
N GLY A 111 -8.40 -20.59 6.76
CA GLY A 111 -6.99 -20.24 6.88
C GLY A 111 -6.40 -19.60 5.61
N LYS A 112 -7.23 -19.24 4.61
CA LYS A 112 -6.78 -18.56 3.42
C LYS A 112 -6.46 -17.12 3.74
N LYS A 113 -5.28 -16.65 3.28
CA LYS A 113 -4.80 -15.27 3.47
C LYS A 113 -5.34 -14.34 2.38
N GLY A 114 -5.67 -13.13 2.79
CA GLY A 114 -6.08 -12.03 1.92
C GLY A 114 -5.44 -10.72 2.35
N ILE A 115 -5.69 -9.67 1.57
CA ILE A 115 -5.13 -8.33 1.76
C ILE A 115 -6.26 -7.35 2.04
N LEU A 116 -6.09 -6.53 3.06
CA LEU A 116 -6.88 -5.33 3.28
C LEU A 116 -6.02 -4.11 2.92
N GLU A 117 -6.47 -3.34 1.94
CA GLU A 117 -5.90 -2.04 1.58
C GLU A 117 -6.92 -0.96 1.88
N ILE A 118 -6.52 0.06 2.64
CA ILE A 118 -7.39 1.13 3.10
C ILE A 118 -7.04 2.42 2.37
N LYS A 119 -8.06 3.11 1.85
CA LYS A 119 -7.90 4.42 1.21
C LYS A 119 -8.93 5.42 1.73
N THR A 120 -8.43 6.58 2.12
CA THR A 120 -9.26 7.75 2.38
C THR A 120 -9.13 8.74 1.22
N THR A 121 -10.25 9.32 0.78
CA THR A 121 -10.25 10.32 -0.27
C THR A 121 -11.26 11.41 0.01
N THR A 122 -11.02 12.60 -0.53
CA THR A 122 -12.00 13.68 -0.57
C THR A 122 -12.38 13.90 -2.02
N ILE A 123 -13.65 13.67 -2.33
CA ILE A 123 -14.21 13.91 -3.67
C ILE A 123 -14.64 15.36 -3.76
N GLN A 124 -14.01 16.12 -4.66
CA GLN A 124 -14.24 17.56 -4.82
C GLN A 124 -14.97 17.93 -6.12
N ASN A 125 -15.07 16.98 -7.07
CA ASN A 125 -15.70 17.23 -8.38
C ASN A 125 -16.23 15.92 -9.01
N SER A 126 -17.04 16.05 -10.05
CA SER A 126 -17.65 14.91 -10.75
C SER A 126 -16.65 13.95 -11.35
N SER A 127 -15.54 14.46 -11.92
CA SER A 127 -14.51 13.58 -12.50
C SER A 127 -13.86 12.67 -11.47
N GLN A 128 -13.65 13.18 -10.24
CA GLN A 128 -13.18 12.34 -9.14
C GLN A 128 -14.24 11.34 -8.67
N TRP A 129 -15.53 11.76 -8.69
CA TRP A 129 -16.63 10.86 -8.40
C TRP A 129 -16.67 9.70 -9.41
N ASP A 130 -16.58 10.01 -10.70
CA ASP A 130 -16.62 9.01 -11.78
C ASP A 130 -15.48 7.97 -11.66
N GLU A 131 -14.33 8.34 -11.08
CA GLU A 131 -13.23 7.40 -10.82
C GLU A 131 -13.56 6.35 -9.74
N TRP A 132 -14.49 6.67 -8.81
CA TRP A 132 -14.90 5.80 -7.71
C TRP A 132 -16.28 5.17 -7.93
N ASP A 133 -17.06 5.67 -8.90
CA ASP A 133 -18.41 5.16 -9.18
C ASP A 133 -18.32 3.78 -9.85
N GLY A 134 -18.74 2.77 -9.09
CA GLY A 134 -18.72 1.37 -9.55
C GLY A 134 -17.33 0.73 -9.66
N GLY A 135 -16.27 1.36 -9.15
CA GLY A 135 -14.92 0.81 -9.24
C GLY A 135 -13.92 1.44 -8.27
N VAL A 136 -12.65 1.12 -8.51
CA VAL A 136 -11.51 1.66 -7.78
C VAL A 136 -10.59 2.36 -8.77
N PRO A 137 -10.08 3.58 -8.48
CA PRO A 137 -9.13 4.26 -9.34
C PRO A 137 -7.95 3.38 -9.71
N GLN A 138 -7.55 3.42 -10.97
CA GLN A 138 -6.62 2.46 -11.57
C GLN A 138 -5.27 2.38 -10.85
N ASN A 139 -4.77 3.50 -10.31
CA ASN A 139 -3.53 3.51 -9.54
C ASN A 139 -3.62 2.70 -8.23
N TYR A 140 -4.78 2.68 -7.57
CA TYR A 140 -5.01 1.86 -6.37
C TYR A 140 -5.24 0.40 -6.72
N TYR A 141 -5.96 0.14 -7.82
CA TYR A 141 -6.12 -1.21 -8.33
C TYR A 141 -4.76 -1.88 -8.64
N ILE A 142 -3.86 -1.14 -9.31
CA ILE A 142 -2.49 -1.59 -9.57
C ILE A 142 -1.71 -1.85 -8.28
N GLN A 143 -1.89 -1.01 -7.26
CA GLN A 143 -1.26 -1.20 -5.96
C GLN A 143 -1.67 -2.54 -5.33
N VAL A 144 -2.97 -2.86 -5.34
CA VAL A 144 -3.48 -4.13 -4.78
C VAL A 144 -2.97 -5.32 -5.58
N LEU A 145 -2.97 -5.27 -6.92
CA LEU A 145 -2.39 -6.33 -7.74
C LEU A 145 -0.90 -6.56 -7.45
N HIS A 146 -0.15 -5.49 -7.21
CA HIS A 146 1.25 -5.58 -6.82
C HIS A 146 1.42 -6.26 -5.44
N GLN A 147 0.56 -5.91 -4.47
CA GLN A 147 0.56 -6.52 -3.15
C GLN A 147 0.24 -8.02 -3.25
N MET A 148 -0.76 -8.40 -4.06
CA MET A 148 -1.08 -9.80 -4.35
C MET A 148 0.11 -10.53 -4.97
N LEU A 149 0.83 -9.90 -5.89
CA LEU A 149 2.04 -10.47 -6.48
C LEU A 149 3.16 -10.63 -5.45
N ALA A 150 3.35 -9.67 -4.56
CA ALA A 150 4.38 -9.69 -3.52
C ALA A 150 4.12 -10.77 -2.46
N THR A 151 2.86 -10.94 -2.05
CA THR A 151 2.47 -11.87 -0.98
C THR A 151 2.16 -13.27 -1.50
N GLY A 152 1.65 -13.38 -2.73
CA GLY A 152 1.00 -14.58 -3.25
C GLY A 152 -0.41 -14.82 -2.67
N TRP A 153 -1.00 -13.81 -2.02
CA TRP A 153 -2.35 -13.86 -1.44
C TRP A 153 -3.38 -13.24 -2.39
N ASN A 154 -4.66 -13.47 -2.09
CA ASN A 154 -5.79 -12.91 -2.86
C ASN A 154 -6.38 -11.66 -2.21
#